data_2a28f5c7aa058bc655379af27c2c14f5
#
_entry.id   2a28f5c7aa058bc655379af27c2c14f5
#
_cell.length_a   1.000
_cell.length_b   1.000
_cell.length_c   1.000
_cell.angle_alpha   90.00
_cell.angle_beta   90.00
_cell.angle_gamma   90.00
#
_symmetry.space_group_name_H-M   'P 1'
#
loop_
_entity.id
_entity.type
_entity.pdbx_description
1 polymer ?
#
loop_
_entity_poly.entity_id
_entity_poly.type
_entity_poly.pdbx_seq_one_letter_code
_entity_poly.pdbx_strand_id
1 'polypeptide(L)'
;MKSNILLQALRIGPAEQEEIRHREKVERIIDFLEIQAFRKTPVGQLPYGLQKRVDLGRALALEPQVLLLDEPMAGMNVEEKQDMCRFILDVNDEFGTTIVLIEHDMGVVMDISDRVVVLDYGKKIGDGTPDEVRNNEEVISAYLGTSH
;
A
#
# COMPACT_ATOMS: atom_id res chain seq x y z
N MET A 1 -10.96 18.24 -8.16
CA MET A 1 -11.45 18.69 -9.47
C MET A 1 -11.70 20.17 -9.40
N LYS A 2 -11.01 20.98 -10.21
CA LYS A 2 -11.05 22.45 -10.16
C LYS A 2 -11.93 23.08 -11.26
N SER A 3 -12.41 22.29 -12.22
CA SER A 3 -13.23 22.76 -13.33
C SER A 3 -14.72 22.75 -13.01
N ASN A 4 -15.47 23.67 -13.62
CA ASN A 4 -16.93 23.78 -13.47
C ASN A 4 -17.64 22.57 -14.07
N ILE A 5 -18.66 22.05 -13.38
CA ILE A 5 -19.47 20.88 -13.78
C ILE A 5 -20.04 21.04 -15.21
N LEU A 6 -20.45 22.25 -15.60
CA LEU A 6 -20.96 22.54 -16.94
C LEU A 6 -19.88 22.39 -18.03
N LEU A 7 -18.63 22.83 -17.77
CA LEU A 7 -17.51 22.67 -18.70
C LEU A 7 -17.06 21.23 -18.81
N GLN A 8 -17.15 20.46 -17.72
CA GLN A 8 -16.88 19.02 -17.73
C GLN A 8 -17.89 18.25 -18.58
N ALA A 9 -19.17 18.60 -18.51
CA ALA A 9 -20.21 17.95 -19.33
C ALA A 9 -20.04 18.21 -20.81
N LEU A 10 -19.50 19.37 -21.21
CA LEU A 10 -19.27 19.76 -22.60
C LEU A 10 -17.90 19.34 -23.15
N ARG A 11 -17.00 18.80 -22.29
CA ARG A 11 -15.61 18.39 -22.66
C ARG A 11 -14.85 19.46 -23.43
N ILE A 12 -14.92 20.72 -23.00
CA ILE A 12 -14.31 21.86 -23.71
C ILE A 12 -13.17 22.47 -22.87
N GLY A 13 -12.00 22.65 -23.48
CA GLY A 13 -10.88 23.41 -22.96
C GLY A 13 -10.29 22.87 -21.65
N PRO A 14 -10.34 23.62 -20.52
CA PRO A 14 -9.69 23.21 -19.27
C PRO A 14 -10.17 21.89 -18.69
N ALA A 15 -11.46 21.54 -18.92
CA ALA A 15 -12.03 20.27 -18.45
C ALA A 15 -11.47 19.05 -19.21
N GLU A 16 -11.25 19.19 -20.52
CA GLU A 16 -10.63 18.15 -21.33
C GLU A 16 -9.18 17.90 -20.93
N GLN A 17 -8.40 18.98 -20.70
CA GLN A 17 -7.02 18.87 -20.26
C GLN A 17 -6.91 18.24 -18.85
N GLU A 18 -7.85 18.52 -17.95
CA GLU A 18 -7.93 17.90 -16.63
C GLU A 18 -8.24 16.40 -16.76
N GLU A 19 -9.17 16.01 -17.64
CA GLU A 19 -9.50 14.60 -17.90
C GLU A 19 -8.31 13.83 -18.47
N ILE A 20 -7.59 14.41 -19.44
CA ILE A 20 -6.39 13.79 -20.04
C ILE A 20 -5.34 13.53 -18.95
N ARG A 21 -5.03 14.54 -18.11
CA ARG A 21 -4.06 14.37 -17.01
C ARG A 21 -4.48 13.29 -16.01
N HIS A 22 -5.77 13.21 -15.69
CA HIS A 22 -6.28 12.16 -14.80
C HIS A 22 -6.15 10.77 -15.44
N ARG A 23 -6.39 10.64 -16.74
CA ARG A 23 -6.20 9.38 -17.46
C ARG A 23 -4.74 8.95 -17.50
N GLU A 24 -3.82 9.84 -17.82
CA GLU A 24 -2.39 9.55 -17.83
C GLU A 24 -1.89 9.11 -16.45
N LYS A 25 -2.41 9.71 -15.38
CA LYS A 25 -2.11 9.33 -14.01
C LYS A 25 -2.61 7.92 -13.69
N VAL A 26 -3.85 7.63 -14.03
CA VAL A 26 -4.45 6.30 -13.81
C VAL A 26 -3.70 5.23 -14.62
N GLU A 27 -3.34 5.52 -15.89
CA GLU A 27 -2.56 4.57 -16.70
C GLU A 27 -1.19 4.28 -16.08
N ARG A 28 -0.47 5.29 -15.57
CA ARG A 28 0.81 5.08 -14.87
C ARG A 28 0.65 4.18 -13.64
N ILE A 29 -0.43 4.35 -12.87
CA ILE A 29 -0.70 3.50 -11.69
C ILE A 29 -1.05 2.07 -12.11
N ILE A 30 -1.83 1.90 -13.19
CA ILE A 30 -2.15 0.58 -13.76
C ILE A 30 -0.88 -0.14 -14.19
N ASP A 31 0.03 0.57 -14.87
CA ASP A 31 1.31 0.03 -15.33
C ASP A 31 2.22 -0.31 -14.14
N PHE A 32 2.35 0.59 -13.18
CA PHE A 32 3.12 0.39 -11.96
C PHE A 32 2.69 -0.86 -11.17
N LEU A 33 1.38 -1.09 -11.04
CA LEU A 33 0.83 -2.25 -10.32
C LEU A 33 0.69 -3.52 -11.17
N GLU A 34 1.12 -3.47 -12.45
CA GLU A 34 1.11 -4.61 -13.37
C GLU A 34 -0.30 -5.22 -13.55
N ILE A 35 -1.33 -4.36 -13.64
CA ILE A 35 -2.74 -4.76 -13.78
C ILE A 35 -3.35 -4.40 -15.14
N GLN A 36 -2.53 -4.11 -16.16
CA GLN A 36 -2.98 -3.70 -17.51
C GLN A 36 -3.92 -4.69 -18.16
N ALA A 37 -3.65 -5.99 -17.97
CA ALA A 37 -4.46 -7.07 -18.56
C ALA A 37 -5.90 -7.08 -18.02
N PHE A 38 -6.12 -6.51 -16.85
CA PHE A 38 -7.38 -6.57 -16.11
C PHE A 38 -8.18 -5.26 -16.12
N ARG A 39 -7.72 -4.23 -16.86
CA ARG A 39 -8.33 -2.88 -16.86
C ARG A 39 -9.82 -2.80 -17.17
N LYS A 40 -10.38 -3.80 -17.86
CA LYS A 40 -11.81 -3.90 -18.20
C LYS A 40 -12.57 -4.94 -17.38
N THR A 41 -11.89 -5.63 -16.49
CA THR A 41 -12.49 -6.66 -15.66
C THR A 41 -13.11 -6.02 -14.41
N PRO A 42 -14.38 -6.31 -14.09
CA PRO A 42 -14.97 -5.87 -12.83
C PRO A 42 -14.15 -6.36 -11.63
N VAL A 43 -13.88 -5.48 -10.67
CA VAL A 43 -13.01 -5.77 -9.52
C VAL A 43 -13.46 -7.02 -8.76
N GLY A 44 -14.77 -7.24 -8.59
CA GLY A 44 -15.29 -8.42 -7.90
C GLY A 44 -15.07 -9.77 -8.62
N GLN A 45 -14.57 -9.75 -9.86
CA GLN A 45 -14.21 -10.96 -10.62
C GLN A 45 -12.70 -11.23 -10.60
N LEU A 46 -11.92 -10.33 -10.03
CA LEU A 46 -10.48 -10.50 -9.92
C LEU A 46 -10.13 -11.48 -8.78
N PRO A 47 -9.03 -12.25 -8.90
CA PRO A 47 -8.39 -12.92 -7.77
C PRO A 47 -8.10 -11.94 -6.63
N TYR A 48 -8.11 -12.43 -5.40
CA TYR A 48 -8.02 -11.59 -4.20
C TYR A 48 -6.77 -10.69 -4.18
N GLY A 49 -5.59 -11.23 -4.50
CA GLY A 49 -4.36 -10.45 -4.59
C GLY A 49 -4.44 -9.29 -5.58
N LEU A 50 -5.10 -9.48 -6.73
CA LEU A 50 -5.33 -8.41 -7.72
C LEU A 50 -6.34 -7.37 -7.21
N GLN A 51 -7.36 -7.76 -6.45
CA GLN A 51 -8.27 -6.81 -5.80
C GLN A 51 -7.50 -5.89 -4.85
N LYS A 52 -6.57 -6.43 -4.06
CA LYS A 52 -5.71 -5.66 -3.16
C LYS A 52 -4.76 -4.71 -3.91
N ARG A 53 -4.21 -5.14 -5.08
CA ARG A 53 -3.44 -4.22 -5.95
C ARG A 53 -4.31 -3.05 -6.44
N VAL A 54 -5.57 -3.31 -6.82
CA VAL A 54 -6.51 -2.25 -7.21
C VAL A 54 -6.80 -1.29 -6.06
N ASP A 55 -6.97 -1.79 -4.83
CA ASP A 55 -7.17 -0.95 -3.65
C ASP A 55 -5.97 -0.05 -3.39
N LEU A 56 -4.75 -0.58 -3.48
CA LEU A 56 -3.51 0.21 -3.42
C LEU A 56 -3.49 1.28 -4.51
N GLY A 57 -3.82 0.93 -5.75
CA GLY A 57 -3.89 1.86 -6.87
C GLY A 57 -4.89 2.99 -6.67
N ARG A 58 -6.04 2.71 -6.07
CA ARG A 58 -7.03 3.74 -5.72
C ARG A 58 -6.49 4.73 -4.69
N ALA A 59 -5.74 4.26 -3.70
CA ALA A 59 -5.10 5.11 -2.72
C ALA A 59 -4.00 5.97 -3.36
N LEU A 60 -3.16 5.40 -4.24
CA LEU A 60 -2.11 6.12 -4.97
C LEU A 60 -2.66 7.19 -5.91
N ALA A 61 -3.85 6.99 -6.48
CA ALA A 61 -4.51 7.97 -7.34
C ALA A 61 -4.81 9.30 -6.63
N LEU A 62 -4.85 9.31 -5.29
CA LEU A 62 -4.99 10.51 -4.47
C LEU A 62 -3.67 11.29 -4.28
N GLU A 63 -2.52 10.74 -4.74
CA GLU A 63 -1.17 11.30 -4.55
C GLU A 63 -0.87 11.60 -3.07
N PRO A 64 -1.01 10.61 -2.19
CA PRO A 64 -0.85 10.84 -0.76
C PRO A 64 0.62 11.10 -0.41
N GLN A 65 0.87 11.99 0.54
CA GLN A 65 2.17 12.14 1.18
C GLN A 65 2.41 11.06 2.24
N VAL A 66 1.33 10.57 2.84
CA VAL A 66 1.34 9.48 3.82
C VAL A 66 0.27 8.47 3.43
N LEU A 67 0.65 7.21 3.33
CA LEU A 67 -0.23 6.07 3.04
C LEU A 67 -0.32 5.16 4.26
N LEU A 68 -1.53 4.94 4.74
CA LEU A 68 -1.80 4.03 5.86
C LEU A 68 -2.31 2.71 5.30
N LEU A 69 -1.61 1.63 5.61
CA LEU A 69 -1.94 0.26 5.19
C LEU A 69 -2.22 -0.59 6.42
N ASP A 70 -3.45 -1.03 6.55
CA ASP A 70 -3.90 -1.89 7.66
C ASP A 70 -4.07 -3.32 7.15
N GLU A 71 -3.17 -4.20 7.58
CA GLU A 71 -3.08 -5.61 7.19
C GLU A 71 -3.26 -5.86 5.67
N PRO A 72 -2.51 -5.15 4.81
CA PRO A 72 -2.72 -5.22 3.36
C PRO A 72 -2.49 -6.61 2.79
N MET A 73 -1.75 -7.46 3.49
CA MET A 73 -1.35 -8.81 3.05
C MET A 73 -2.20 -9.93 3.66
N ALA A 74 -3.23 -9.59 4.46
CA ALA A 74 -4.11 -10.58 5.05
C ALA A 74 -4.79 -11.43 3.98
N GLY A 75 -4.75 -12.77 4.14
CA GLY A 75 -5.36 -13.72 3.20
C GLY A 75 -4.58 -13.96 1.89
N MET A 76 -3.40 -13.36 1.71
CA MET A 76 -2.53 -13.60 0.56
C MET A 76 -1.66 -14.84 0.74
N ASN A 77 -1.38 -15.54 -0.36
CA ASN A 77 -0.33 -16.56 -0.40
C ASN A 77 1.08 -15.93 -0.39
N VAL A 78 2.13 -16.76 -0.33
CA VAL A 78 3.52 -16.29 -0.20
C VAL A 78 3.95 -15.41 -1.38
N GLU A 79 3.60 -15.81 -2.61
CA GLU A 79 3.96 -15.08 -3.83
C GLU A 79 3.25 -13.71 -3.89
N GLU A 80 1.95 -13.69 -3.58
CA GLU A 80 1.16 -12.45 -3.52
C GLU A 80 1.69 -11.48 -2.44
N LYS A 81 2.14 -12.01 -1.28
CA LYS A 81 2.78 -11.20 -0.23
C LYS A 81 4.09 -10.58 -0.71
N GLN A 82 4.95 -11.36 -1.37
CA GLN A 82 6.21 -10.87 -1.92
C GLN A 82 5.99 -9.75 -2.95
N ASP A 83 5.03 -9.93 -3.84
CA ASP A 83 4.64 -8.90 -4.80
C ASP A 83 4.14 -7.63 -4.10
N MET A 84 3.29 -7.78 -3.08
CA MET A 84 2.78 -6.63 -2.32
C MET A 84 3.89 -5.90 -1.57
N CYS A 85 4.85 -6.61 -0.97
CA CYS A 85 6.04 -6.02 -0.34
C CYS A 85 6.83 -5.18 -1.35
N ARG A 86 7.07 -5.73 -2.56
CA ARG A 86 7.77 -5.03 -3.63
C ARG A 86 7.03 -3.73 -4.00
N PHE A 87 5.72 -3.79 -4.25
CA PHE A 87 4.94 -2.59 -4.56
C PHE A 87 4.96 -1.54 -3.45
N ILE A 88 4.91 -1.96 -2.18
CA ILE A 88 4.99 -1.04 -1.04
C ILE A 88 6.34 -0.32 -1.01
N LEU A 89 7.44 -1.04 -1.21
CA LEU A 89 8.78 -0.44 -1.29
C LEU A 89 8.91 0.50 -2.49
N ASP A 90 8.46 0.07 -3.67
CA ASP A 90 8.49 0.88 -4.89
C ASP A 90 7.64 2.16 -4.76
N VAL A 91 6.51 2.11 -4.04
CA VAL A 91 5.70 3.31 -3.73
C VAL A 91 6.50 4.32 -2.90
N ASN A 92 7.24 3.84 -1.90
CA ASN A 92 8.10 4.73 -1.10
C ASN A 92 9.22 5.33 -1.94
N ASP A 93 9.91 4.49 -2.73
CA ASP A 93 11.09 4.89 -3.51
C ASP A 93 10.73 5.80 -4.70
N GLU A 94 9.69 5.46 -5.48
CA GLU A 94 9.36 6.16 -6.71
C GLU A 94 8.45 7.38 -6.50
N PHE A 95 7.51 7.30 -5.54
CA PHE A 95 6.55 8.38 -5.27
C PHE A 95 6.94 9.24 -4.07
N GLY A 96 7.94 8.84 -3.28
CA GLY A 96 8.35 9.54 -2.06
C GLY A 96 7.25 9.54 -0.98
N THR A 97 6.30 8.59 -1.06
CA THR A 97 5.20 8.49 -0.12
C THR A 97 5.67 7.83 1.17
N THR A 98 5.46 8.48 2.31
CA THR A 98 5.69 7.85 3.62
C THR A 98 4.64 6.78 3.87
N ILE A 99 5.07 5.57 4.24
CA ILE A 99 4.15 4.46 4.49
C ILE A 99 4.11 4.12 5.97
N VAL A 100 2.91 3.99 6.51
CA VAL A 100 2.65 3.42 7.83
C VAL A 100 1.93 2.10 7.62
N LEU A 101 2.58 1.01 7.98
CA LEU A 101 2.11 -0.35 7.80
C LEU A 101 1.73 -0.96 9.16
N ILE A 102 0.53 -1.50 9.25
CA ILE A 102 0.11 -2.35 10.38
C ILE A 102 0.10 -3.78 9.88
N GLU A 103 0.91 -4.63 10.49
CA GLU A 103 1.03 -6.05 10.16
C GLU A 103 1.37 -6.87 11.40
N HIS A 104 1.01 -8.14 11.36
CA HIS A 104 1.33 -9.12 12.38
C HIS A 104 2.33 -10.20 11.90
N ASP A 105 2.67 -10.21 10.62
CA ASP A 105 3.72 -11.05 10.03
C ASP A 105 5.08 -10.40 10.30
N MET A 106 5.75 -10.83 11.37
CA MET A 106 7.04 -10.25 11.80
C MET A 106 8.12 -10.35 10.72
N GLY A 107 8.09 -11.41 9.88
CA GLY A 107 9.03 -11.54 8.75
C GLY A 107 8.88 -10.36 7.81
N VAL A 108 7.67 -10.11 7.35
CA VAL A 108 7.34 -8.98 6.46
C VAL A 108 7.74 -7.65 7.10
N VAL A 109 7.33 -7.41 8.35
CA VAL A 109 7.62 -6.14 9.04
C VAL A 109 9.11 -5.87 9.12
N MET A 110 9.91 -6.89 9.50
CA MET A 110 11.36 -6.73 9.63
C MET A 110 12.08 -6.56 8.29
N ASP A 111 11.53 -7.09 7.22
CA ASP A 111 12.16 -7.04 5.88
C ASP A 111 11.94 -5.72 5.16
N ILE A 112 10.78 -5.05 5.39
CA ILE A 112 10.42 -3.87 4.59
C ILE A 112 10.34 -2.55 5.37
N SER A 113 10.56 -2.57 6.69
CA SER A 113 10.39 -1.36 7.52
C SER A 113 11.74 -0.73 7.88
N ASP A 114 11.81 0.61 7.85
CA ASP A 114 12.94 1.39 8.38
C ASP A 114 12.86 1.53 9.90
N ARG A 115 11.63 1.59 10.43
CA ARG A 115 11.35 1.74 11.86
C ARG A 115 10.14 0.89 12.24
N VAL A 116 10.23 0.22 13.36
CA VAL A 116 9.19 -0.67 13.90
C VAL A 116 8.74 -0.18 15.26
N VAL A 117 7.43 -0.05 15.45
CA VAL A 117 6.80 0.19 16.74
C VAL A 117 5.98 -1.03 17.10
N VAL A 118 6.25 -1.62 18.25
CA VAL A 118 5.57 -2.84 18.70
C VAL A 118 4.59 -2.51 19.81
N LEU A 119 3.34 -2.95 19.61
CA LEU A 119 2.27 -2.80 20.58
C LEU A 119 1.84 -4.18 21.09
N ASP A 120 1.69 -4.29 22.39
CA ASP A 120 1.11 -5.45 23.06
C ASP A 120 0.00 -4.97 23.99
N TYR A 121 -1.23 -5.48 23.79
CA TYR A 121 -2.45 -5.03 24.48
C TYR A 121 -2.58 -3.49 24.60
N GLY A 122 -2.28 -2.77 23.49
CA GLY A 122 -2.36 -1.31 23.44
C GLY A 122 -1.22 -0.56 24.11
N LYS A 123 -0.21 -1.25 24.64
CA LYS A 123 0.97 -0.69 25.27
C LYS A 123 2.19 -0.81 24.35
N LYS A 124 2.93 0.27 24.18
CA LYS A 124 4.16 0.24 23.38
C LYS A 124 5.26 -0.50 24.15
N ILE A 125 5.75 -1.61 23.58
CA ILE A 125 6.80 -2.46 24.16
C ILE A 125 8.11 -2.42 23.36
N GLY A 126 8.11 -1.85 22.15
CA GLY A 126 9.30 -1.69 21.31
C GLY A 126 9.17 -0.49 20.38
N ASP A 127 10.30 0.13 20.08
CA ASP A 127 10.37 1.28 19.15
C ASP A 127 11.82 1.46 18.70
N GLY A 128 12.12 1.21 17.44
CA GLY A 128 13.47 1.30 16.89
C GLY A 128 13.59 0.73 15.49
N THR A 129 14.82 0.50 15.05
CA THR A 129 15.10 -0.23 13.82
C THR A 129 14.67 -1.70 13.95
N PRO A 130 14.45 -2.42 12.81
CA PRO A 130 14.15 -3.85 12.84
C PRO A 130 15.12 -4.66 13.70
N ASP A 131 16.43 -4.38 13.63
CA ASP A 131 17.44 -5.08 14.41
C ASP A 131 17.34 -4.80 15.92
N GLU A 132 17.08 -3.55 16.30
CA GLU A 132 16.87 -3.18 17.72
C GLU A 132 15.64 -3.87 18.29
N VAL A 133 14.54 -3.87 17.53
CA VAL A 133 13.27 -4.49 17.94
C VAL A 133 13.40 -6.01 18.02
N ARG A 134 14.10 -6.63 17.07
CA ARG A 134 14.35 -8.09 17.06
C ARG A 134 15.13 -8.57 18.29
N ASN A 135 15.99 -7.72 18.84
CA ASN A 135 16.82 -8.03 20.00
C ASN A 135 16.20 -7.55 21.34
N ASN A 136 15.01 -6.97 21.32
CA ASN A 136 14.31 -6.51 22.52
C ASN A 136 13.67 -7.70 23.24
N GLU A 137 14.07 -7.95 24.50
CA GLU A 137 13.59 -9.08 25.30
C GLU A 137 12.07 -9.08 25.54
N GLU A 138 11.47 -7.90 25.69
CA GLU A 138 10.03 -7.75 25.87
C GLU A 138 9.26 -8.13 24.60
N VAL A 139 9.77 -7.72 23.43
CA VAL A 139 9.23 -8.09 22.14
C VAL A 139 9.40 -9.59 21.85
N ILE A 140 10.58 -10.13 22.15
CA ILE A 140 10.86 -11.57 22.01
C ILE A 140 9.86 -12.38 22.85
N SER A 141 9.65 -11.99 24.10
CA SER A 141 8.70 -12.66 24.99
C SER A 141 7.26 -12.61 24.49
N ALA A 142 6.83 -11.46 23.95
CA ALA A 142 5.46 -11.25 23.50
C ALA A 142 5.14 -11.93 22.16
N TYR A 143 6.08 -11.92 21.21
CA TYR A 143 5.81 -12.30 19.81
C TYR A 143 6.68 -13.45 19.30
N LEU A 144 7.91 -13.58 19.77
CA LEU A 144 8.89 -14.54 19.26
C LEU A 144 9.12 -15.71 20.22
N GLY A 145 8.77 -15.55 21.49
CA GLY A 145 8.96 -16.55 22.55
C GLY A 145 7.85 -17.59 22.67
N THR A 146 6.75 -17.47 21.95
CA THR A 146 5.59 -18.37 22.02
C THR A 146 5.53 -19.39 20.87
N SER A 147 6.67 -19.89 20.41
CA SER A 147 6.71 -21.10 19.58
C SER A 147 6.49 -22.32 20.50
N HIS A 148 5.24 -22.65 20.78
CA HIS A 148 4.84 -23.94 21.33
C HIS A 148 4.46 -24.91 20.24
#